data_e7fee1f0369c50cb75f48a810566a2f6
#
_entry.id   e7fee1f0369c50cb75f48a810566a2f6
#
_cell.length_a   1.000
_cell.length_b   1.000
_cell.length_c   1.000
_cell.angle_alpha   90.00
_cell.angle_beta   90.00
_cell.angle_gamma   90.00
#
_symmetry.space_group_name_H-M   'P 1'
#
loop_
_entity.id
_entity.type
_entity.pdbx_description
1 polymer ?
#
loop_
_entity_poly.entity_id
_entity_poly.type
_entity_poly.pdbx_seq_one_letter_code
_entity_poly.pdbx_strand_id
1 'polypeptide(L)'
;MEHVPVDPAGNGGAPGGENPGFLPIAGHSIARHQLGLALALGATRIVVHAEMLSAEAVEIQHVAEQRGARFHIITAARALVPLVSAEDELIVFAEGFLAMPEDARRILEEAPGVLALPVEAGTAAGFERIDINHAWAGTMRMPGRVVAGLGDIPPEWNPVAALLRLATQARLPLRAVPQALLDTGRWRLVRTEADAHAAENDWLAQHTAADHVRSPGEWLAVQAVRRIGPALLHARTRPWAIRVAAVLLVFLALGAAWWGWAGLAFALLGLGWVVLQAARMLARVEQDSLIEPSGRLRGGAWFAPLLDGALVATCAWRADGAATAQTAWFPPLVLVLIIWLFPVVLRDFRWTAWLCDRLLVALALLVVGLFVPLETGVRLMVLALLATALGQAHGLFPNRLLTNGT
;
A
#
# COMPACT_ATOMS: atom_id res chain seq x y z
N MET A 1 -7.10 42.13 31.53
CA MET A 1 -7.71 41.44 30.37
C MET A 1 -6.97 41.94 29.15
N GLU A 2 -5.87 41.28 28.84
CA GLU A 2 -5.03 41.61 27.69
C GLU A 2 -5.54 40.82 26.49
N HIS A 3 -6.00 41.53 25.47
CA HIS A 3 -6.32 40.97 24.17
C HIS A 3 -5.01 40.54 23.48
N VAL A 4 -4.73 39.26 23.41
CA VAL A 4 -3.74 38.73 22.50
C VAL A 4 -4.37 38.78 21.09
N PRO A 5 -3.77 39.50 20.13
CA PRO A 5 -4.27 39.51 18.75
C PRO A 5 -4.04 38.13 18.16
N VAL A 6 -5.12 37.47 17.77
CA VAL A 6 -5.08 36.26 16.92
C VAL A 6 -4.65 36.75 15.54
N ASP A 7 -3.46 36.35 15.13
CA ASP A 7 -2.94 36.62 13.79
C ASP A 7 -3.83 35.94 12.77
N PRO A 8 -4.58 36.68 11.92
CA PRO A 8 -5.52 36.12 10.98
C PRO A 8 -4.86 35.52 9.70
N ALA A 9 -3.56 35.69 9.59
CA ALA A 9 -2.74 35.14 8.51
C ALA A 9 -1.97 33.94 9.04
N GLY A 10 -2.62 32.78 9.13
CA GLY A 10 -1.97 31.49 9.32
C GLY A 10 -1.13 31.06 8.11
N ASN A 11 -0.34 31.99 7.56
CA ASN A 11 0.70 31.72 6.59
C ASN A 11 2.00 31.34 7.33
N GLY A 12 2.00 30.17 7.94
CA GLY A 12 3.23 29.52 8.45
C GLY A 12 4.04 28.83 7.37
N GLY A 13 3.90 29.23 6.11
CA GLY A 13 4.81 28.83 5.03
C GLY A 13 6.07 29.66 5.13
N ALA A 14 7.20 29.07 5.52
CA ALA A 14 8.51 29.69 5.31
C ALA A 14 8.64 30.06 3.83
N PRO A 15 9.20 31.22 3.46
CA PRO A 15 9.39 31.61 2.07
C PRO A 15 10.37 30.63 1.41
N GLY A 16 9.86 29.72 0.56
CA GLY A 16 10.63 28.72 -0.16
C GLY A 16 10.32 27.26 0.19
N GLY A 17 9.39 26.95 1.11
CA GLY A 17 8.97 25.59 1.41
C GLY A 17 8.01 25.03 0.36
N GLU A 18 8.20 23.77 -0.03
CA GLU A 18 7.23 23.04 -0.87
C GLU A 18 5.87 23.00 -0.16
N ASN A 19 4.79 23.12 -0.97
CA ASN A 19 3.42 23.01 -0.46
C ASN A 19 3.23 21.64 0.23
N PRO A 20 2.82 21.58 1.53
CA PRO A 20 2.65 20.33 2.27
C PRO A 20 1.77 19.31 1.55
N GLY A 21 0.77 19.76 0.79
CA GLY A 21 -0.10 18.88 0.01
C GLY A 21 0.64 18.13 -1.12
N PHE A 22 1.79 18.62 -1.55
CA PHE A 22 2.56 18.01 -2.63
C PHE A 22 3.77 17.19 -2.15
N LEU A 23 4.01 17.12 -0.85
CA LEU A 23 5.05 16.27 -0.29
C LEU A 23 4.82 14.81 -0.68
N PRO A 24 5.87 14.09 -1.15
CA PRO A 24 5.73 12.72 -1.61
C PRO A 24 5.70 11.73 -0.44
N ILE A 25 4.75 10.80 -0.49
CA ILE A 25 4.64 9.65 0.41
C ILE A 25 4.31 8.42 -0.42
N ALA A 26 5.09 7.37 -0.27
CA ALA A 26 4.93 6.12 -1.03
C ALA A 26 4.86 6.34 -2.56
N GLY A 27 5.64 7.33 -3.07
CA GLY A 27 5.74 7.64 -4.49
C GLY A 27 4.65 8.57 -5.05
N HIS A 28 3.71 9.03 -4.23
CA HIS A 28 2.62 9.95 -4.60
C HIS A 28 2.52 11.13 -3.66
N SER A 29 2.01 12.28 -4.17
CA SER A 29 1.77 13.43 -3.31
C SER A 29 0.63 13.17 -2.30
N ILE A 30 0.65 13.85 -1.15
CA ILE A 30 -0.42 13.76 -0.15
C ILE A 30 -1.77 14.12 -0.79
N ALA A 31 -1.83 15.15 -1.64
CA ALA A 31 -3.04 15.51 -2.36
C ALA A 31 -3.56 14.37 -3.24
N ARG A 32 -2.68 13.52 -3.78
CA ARG A 32 -3.05 12.33 -4.54
C ARG A 32 -3.66 11.25 -3.64
N HIS A 33 -3.17 11.08 -2.40
CA HIS A 33 -3.80 10.20 -1.39
C HIS A 33 -5.17 10.72 -0.98
N GLN A 34 -5.31 12.04 -0.75
CA GLN A 34 -6.60 12.67 -0.44
C GLN A 34 -7.60 12.50 -1.58
N LEU A 35 -7.17 12.64 -2.84
CA LEU A 35 -8.01 12.37 -4.01
C LEU A 35 -8.50 10.92 -4.01
N GLY A 36 -7.63 9.95 -3.74
CA GLY A 36 -8.00 8.53 -3.64
C GLY A 36 -9.09 8.30 -2.60
N LEU A 37 -8.93 8.91 -1.42
CA LEU A 37 -9.92 8.84 -0.33
C LEU A 37 -11.24 9.50 -0.72
N ALA A 38 -11.21 10.70 -1.33
CA ALA A 38 -12.41 11.40 -1.79
C ALA A 38 -13.22 10.58 -2.82
N LEU A 39 -12.51 9.99 -3.80
CA LEU A 39 -13.14 9.13 -4.82
C LEU A 39 -13.71 7.84 -4.21
N ALA A 40 -13.05 7.25 -3.23
CA ALA A 40 -13.56 6.08 -2.52
C ALA A 40 -14.82 6.38 -1.68
N LEU A 41 -14.94 7.61 -1.19
CA LEU A 41 -16.13 8.13 -0.51
C LEU A 41 -17.24 8.54 -1.49
N GLY A 42 -17.05 8.34 -2.80
CA GLY A 42 -18.05 8.60 -3.83
C GLY A 42 -18.09 10.06 -4.31
N ALA A 43 -17.03 10.84 -4.10
CA ALA A 43 -16.98 12.22 -4.57
C ALA A 43 -17.06 12.28 -6.11
N THR A 44 -18.04 12.99 -6.62
CA THR A 44 -18.28 13.22 -8.06
C THR A 44 -17.68 14.55 -8.55
N ARG A 45 -17.28 15.41 -7.61
CA ARG A 45 -16.64 16.70 -7.87
C ARG A 45 -15.47 16.89 -6.93
N ILE A 46 -14.33 17.23 -7.48
CA ILE A 46 -13.09 17.49 -6.75
C ILE A 46 -12.75 18.97 -6.94
N VAL A 47 -12.51 19.64 -5.83
CA VAL A 47 -12.10 21.06 -5.84
C VAL A 47 -10.76 21.16 -5.12
N VAL A 48 -9.78 21.73 -5.79
CA VAL A 48 -8.45 21.97 -5.23
C VAL A 48 -8.25 23.48 -5.08
N HIS A 49 -7.87 23.93 -3.89
CA HIS A 49 -7.39 25.28 -3.67
C HIS A 49 -5.91 25.35 -4.02
N ALA A 50 -5.56 26.16 -5.00
CA ALA A 50 -4.18 26.38 -5.40
C ALA A 50 -4.02 27.76 -6.05
N GLU A 51 -2.96 28.49 -5.68
CA GLU A 51 -2.68 29.82 -6.23
C GLU A 51 -2.17 29.75 -7.69
N MET A 52 -1.48 28.66 -8.03
CA MET A 52 -0.93 28.43 -9.36
C MET A 52 -1.17 26.99 -9.83
N LEU A 53 -1.27 26.82 -11.14
CA LEU A 53 -1.33 25.48 -11.74
C LEU A 53 0.06 24.84 -11.68
N SER A 54 0.18 23.77 -10.91
CA SER A 54 1.39 22.95 -10.81
C SER A 54 1.27 21.67 -11.65
N ALA A 55 2.40 21.01 -11.92
CA ALA A 55 2.40 19.72 -12.61
C ALA A 55 1.61 18.67 -11.82
N GLU A 56 1.69 18.72 -10.49
CA GLU A 56 0.96 17.82 -9.58
C GLU A 56 -0.56 18.07 -9.66
N ALA A 57 -0.99 19.34 -9.74
CA ALA A 57 -2.41 19.67 -9.89
C ALA A 57 -2.98 19.14 -11.22
N VAL A 58 -2.19 19.17 -12.30
CA VAL A 58 -2.56 18.57 -13.59
C VAL A 58 -2.64 17.05 -13.50
N GLU A 59 -1.74 16.40 -12.78
CA GLU A 59 -1.79 14.95 -12.56
C GLU A 59 -3.04 14.56 -11.76
N ILE A 60 -3.36 15.30 -10.70
CA ILE A 60 -4.56 15.10 -9.88
C ILE A 60 -5.83 15.29 -10.74
N GLN A 61 -5.88 16.33 -11.57
CA GLN A 61 -6.97 16.58 -12.52
C GLN A 61 -7.18 15.37 -13.44
N HIS A 62 -6.09 14.93 -14.09
CA HIS A 62 -6.17 13.83 -15.04
C HIS A 62 -6.72 12.55 -14.39
N VAL A 63 -6.27 12.24 -13.18
CA VAL A 63 -6.76 11.08 -12.44
C VAL A 63 -8.22 11.24 -12.02
N ALA A 64 -8.64 12.42 -11.55
CA ALA A 64 -10.04 12.68 -11.19
C ALA A 64 -10.97 12.49 -12.38
N GLU A 65 -10.60 13.05 -13.54
CA GLU A 65 -11.37 12.96 -14.78
C GLU A 65 -11.43 11.51 -15.31
N GLN A 66 -10.31 10.77 -15.26
CA GLN A 66 -10.29 9.34 -15.62
C GLN A 66 -11.24 8.49 -14.77
N ARG A 67 -11.51 8.93 -13.54
CA ARG A 67 -12.44 8.29 -12.60
C ARG A 67 -13.87 8.83 -12.72
N GLY A 68 -14.13 9.74 -13.67
CA GLY A 68 -15.45 10.31 -13.94
C GLY A 68 -15.84 11.46 -13.00
N ALA A 69 -14.93 11.95 -12.16
CA ALA A 69 -15.16 13.12 -11.31
C ALA A 69 -14.87 14.41 -12.07
N ARG A 70 -15.65 15.45 -11.79
CA ARG A 70 -15.39 16.81 -12.30
C ARG A 70 -14.31 17.46 -11.45
N PHE A 71 -13.33 18.08 -12.10
CA PHE A 71 -12.22 18.73 -11.41
C PHE A 71 -12.28 20.25 -11.56
N HIS A 72 -12.06 20.98 -10.47
CA HIS A 72 -12.01 22.44 -10.45
C HIS A 72 -10.83 22.91 -9.60
N ILE A 73 -10.17 23.98 -10.05
CA ILE A 73 -9.17 24.70 -9.26
C ILE A 73 -9.78 26.04 -8.86
N ILE A 74 -9.66 26.39 -7.61
CA ILE A 74 -10.10 27.68 -7.07
C ILE A 74 -8.90 28.39 -6.41
N THR A 75 -8.88 29.72 -6.54
CA THR A 75 -7.86 30.59 -5.92
C THR A 75 -8.41 31.37 -4.72
N ALA A 76 -9.72 31.38 -4.53
CA ALA A 76 -10.40 32.08 -3.46
C ALA A 76 -11.59 31.28 -2.93
N ALA A 77 -11.89 31.43 -1.64
CA ALA A 77 -12.98 30.73 -0.96
C ALA A 77 -14.34 30.92 -1.63
N ARG A 78 -14.64 32.14 -2.09
CA ARG A 78 -15.91 32.48 -2.75
C ARG A 78 -16.17 31.73 -4.04
N ALA A 79 -15.10 31.30 -4.74
CA ALA A 79 -15.23 30.52 -5.97
C ALA A 79 -15.84 29.13 -5.74
N LEU A 80 -15.89 28.64 -4.49
CA LEU A 80 -16.54 27.40 -4.12
C LEU A 80 -18.08 27.51 -4.13
N VAL A 81 -18.65 28.69 -3.84
CA VAL A 81 -20.10 28.90 -3.69
C VAL A 81 -20.90 28.42 -4.92
N PRO A 82 -20.56 28.81 -6.16
CA PRO A 82 -21.28 28.38 -7.34
C PRO A 82 -21.05 26.90 -7.70
N LEU A 83 -20.08 26.25 -7.08
CA LEU A 83 -19.74 24.85 -7.35
C LEU A 83 -20.48 23.86 -6.45
N VAL A 84 -21.10 24.32 -5.36
CA VAL A 84 -21.74 23.46 -4.36
C VAL A 84 -23.19 23.85 -4.18
N SER A 85 -24.12 22.92 -4.39
CA SER A 85 -25.54 23.13 -4.12
C SER A 85 -25.86 22.84 -2.64
N ALA A 86 -27.03 23.32 -2.18
CA ALA A 86 -27.49 23.10 -0.81
C ALA A 86 -27.69 21.61 -0.49
N GLU A 87 -28.01 20.81 -1.49
CA GLU A 87 -28.27 19.36 -1.39
C GLU A 87 -26.97 18.52 -1.44
N ASP A 88 -25.85 19.13 -1.83
CA ASP A 88 -24.58 18.43 -1.89
C ASP A 88 -24.03 18.19 -0.47
N GLU A 89 -23.18 17.21 -0.33
CA GLU A 89 -22.31 17.00 0.83
C GLU A 89 -20.86 17.34 0.45
N LEU A 90 -20.20 18.10 1.31
CA LEU A 90 -18.81 18.49 1.12
C LEU A 90 -17.92 17.75 2.11
N ILE A 91 -16.88 17.11 1.59
CA ILE A 91 -15.78 16.55 2.40
C ILE A 91 -14.58 17.48 2.24
N VAL A 92 -14.05 17.95 3.34
CA VAL A 92 -12.91 18.89 3.38
C VAL A 92 -11.72 18.23 4.02
N PHE A 93 -10.56 18.34 3.39
CA PHE A 93 -9.28 17.88 3.93
C PHE A 93 -8.37 19.07 4.18
N ALA A 94 -7.65 19.05 5.31
CA ALA A 94 -6.58 19.98 5.57
C ALA A 94 -5.40 19.72 4.61
N GLU A 95 -4.65 20.78 4.33
CA GLU A 95 -3.37 20.66 3.66
C GLU A 95 -2.41 19.78 4.46
N GLY A 96 -1.74 18.83 3.80
CA GLY A 96 -0.86 17.89 4.49
C GLY A 96 -1.56 16.81 5.33
N PHE A 97 -2.89 16.76 5.35
CA PHE A 97 -3.61 15.70 6.04
C PHE A 97 -3.41 14.34 5.37
N LEU A 98 -2.97 13.37 6.16
CA LEU A 98 -2.78 11.98 5.75
C LEU A 98 -3.42 11.05 6.78
N ALA A 99 -4.22 10.11 6.32
CA ALA A 99 -4.78 9.06 7.15
C ALA A 99 -4.80 7.72 6.41
N MET A 100 -4.78 6.62 7.19
CA MET A 100 -5.00 5.31 6.59
C MET A 100 -6.39 5.23 5.96
N PRO A 101 -6.48 4.84 4.67
CA PRO A 101 -7.72 4.93 3.91
C PRO A 101 -8.90 4.21 4.55
N GLU A 102 -8.67 3.04 5.13
CA GLU A 102 -9.72 2.24 5.79
C GLU A 102 -10.32 2.95 7.01
N ASP A 103 -9.45 3.54 7.86
CA ASP A 103 -9.89 4.24 9.06
C ASP A 103 -10.61 5.54 8.70
N ALA A 104 -10.04 6.33 7.79
CA ALA A 104 -10.64 7.59 7.35
C ALA A 104 -12.01 7.36 6.68
N ARG A 105 -12.11 6.34 5.82
CA ARG A 105 -13.36 5.97 5.17
C ARG A 105 -14.40 5.57 6.19
N ARG A 106 -14.07 4.64 7.10
CA ARG A 106 -14.99 4.18 8.16
C ARG A 106 -15.55 5.34 8.97
N ILE A 107 -14.67 6.27 9.42
CA ILE A 107 -15.08 7.39 10.26
C ILE A 107 -15.92 8.41 9.48
N LEU A 108 -15.55 8.73 8.23
CA LEU A 108 -16.26 9.71 7.41
C LEU A 108 -17.59 9.18 6.86
N GLU A 109 -17.74 7.88 6.62
CA GLU A 109 -19.00 7.28 6.16
C GLU A 109 -20.10 7.27 7.23
N GLU A 110 -19.75 7.23 8.53
CA GLU A 110 -20.74 7.10 9.61
C GLU A 110 -21.77 8.25 9.65
N ALA A 111 -21.31 9.52 9.67
CA ALA A 111 -22.21 10.69 9.70
C ALA A 111 -21.48 11.99 9.37
N PRO A 112 -22.18 13.06 8.92
CA PRO A 112 -21.61 14.39 8.82
C PRO A 112 -21.15 14.94 10.17
N GLY A 113 -20.09 15.75 10.17
CA GLY A 113 -19.54 16.40 11.35
C GLY A 113 -18.11 16.88 11.16
N VAL A 114 -17.62 17.65 12.10
CA VAL A 114 -16.24 18.05 12.19
C VAL A 114 -15.47 17.01 13.02
N LEU A 115 -14.45 16.40 12.43
CA LEU A 115 -13.65 15.43 13.17
C LEU A 115 -12.71 16.15 14.13
N ALA A 116 -12.65 15.66 15.35
CA ALA A 116 -11.93 16.31 16.44
C ALA A 116 -11.05 15.33 17.22
N LEU A 117 -9.92 15.84 17.70
CA LEU A 117 -8.99 15.19 18.61
C LEU A 117 -9.01 15.92 19.96
N PRO A 118 -8.60 15.28 21.05
CA PRO A 118 -8.30 16.00 22.30
C PRO A 118 -7.30 17.12 22.04
N VAL A 119 -7.54 18.30 22.61
CA VAL A 119 -6.76 19.52 22.29
C VAL A 119 -5.26 19.32 22.52
N GLU A 120 -4.87 18.66 23.62
CA GLU A 120 -3.46 18.46 23.96
C GLU A 120 -2.75 17.57 22.92
N ALA A 121 -3.34 16.43 22.59
CA ALA A 121 -2.79 15.50 21.61
C ALA A 121 -2.83 16.09 20.19
N GLY A 122 -3.94 16.72 19.80
CA GLY A 122 -4.11 17.31 18.49
C GLY A 122 -3.15 18.47 18.22
N THR A 123 -3.03 19.41 19.15
CA THR A 123 -2.11 20.56 18.98
C THR A 123 -0.65 20.13 19.03
N ALA A 124 -0.29 19.15 19.86
CA ALA A 124 1.06 18.58 19.87
C ALA A 124 1.42 17.94 18.53
N ALA A 125 0.44 17.34 17.83
CA ALA A 125 0.59 16.78 16.49
C ALA A 125 0.43 17.82 15.35
N GLY A 126 0.30 19.10 15.68
CA GLY A 126 0.24 20.18 14.72
C GLY A 126 -1.16 20.50 14.18
N PHE A 127 -2.21 19.86 14.67
CA PHE A 127 -3.59 20.17 14.27
C PHE A 127 -4.09 21.49 14.87
N GLU A 128 -4.99 22.15 14.14
CA GLU A 128 -5.55 23.43 14.53
C GLU A 128 -6.53 23.28 15.72
N ARG A 129 -6.43 24.17 16.69
CA ARG A 129 -7.34 24.21 17.84
C ARG A 129 -8.70 24.77 17.43
N ILE A 130 -9.80 24.07 17.77
CA ILE A 130 -11.19 24.52 17.58
C ILE A 130 -11.68 25.26 18.82
N ASP A 131 -11.55 24.64 19.99
CA ASP A 131 -12.02 25.14 21.27
C ASP A 131 -11.08 24.75 22.43
N ILE A 132 -11.55 24.92 23.68
CA ILE A 132 -10.73 24.61 24.88
C ILE A 132 -10.35 23.15 24.98
N ASN A 133 -11.20 22.26 24.49
CA ASN A 133 -11.07 20.80 24.66
C ASN A 133 -10.70 20.07 23.37
N HIS A 134 -10.90 20.71 22.20
CA HIS A 134 -10.80 20.05 20.92
C HIS A 134 -9.86 20.74 19.94
N ALA A 135 -9.11 19.91 19.20
CA ALA A 135 -8.39 20.30 17.99
C ALA A 135 -9.06 19.65 16.75
N TRP A 136 -9.04 20.35 15.61
CA TRP A 136 -9.55 19.81 14.36
C TRP A 136 -8.66 18.67 13.87
N ALA A 137 -9.26 17.52 13.58
CA ALA A 137 -8.51 16.35 13.13
C ALA A 137 -8.14 16.38 11.63
N GLY A 138 -8.19 17.55 10.99
CA GLY A 138 -7.75 17.74 9.59
C GLY A 138 -8.77 17.35 8.54
N THR A 139 -9.96 16.91 8.92
CA THR A 139 -11.03 16.61 7.95
C THR A 139 -12.41 16.80 8.57
N MET A 140 -13.40 17.09 7.72
CA MET A 140 -14.80 17.24 8.11
C MET A 140 -15.72 16.87 6.93
N ARG A 141 -16.93 16.45 7.26
CA ARG A 141 -18.02 16.23 6.30
C ARG A 141 -19.19 17.13 6.67
N MET A 142 -19.62 17.97 5.75
CA MET A 142 -20.61 19.02 6.01
C MET A 142 -21.64 19.16 4.88
N PRO A 143 -22.89 19.57 5.17
CA PRO A 143 -23.88 19.79 4.15
C PRO A 143 -23.56 21.06 3.33
N GLY A 144 -23.82 21.01 2.03
CA GLY A 144 -23.50 22.08 1.08
C GLY A 144 -24.16 23.43 1.40
N ARG A 145 -25.31 23.44 2.07
CA ARG A 145 -25.98 24.68 2.49
C ARG A 145 -25.10 25.60 3.35
N VAL A 146 -24.11 25.05 4.07
CA VAL A 146 -23.20 25.84 4.92
C VAL A 146 -22.19 26.62 4.08
N VAL A 147 -21.88 26.15 2.87
CA VAL A 147 -20.93 26.77 1.94
C VAL A 147 -21.39 28.17 1.49
N ALA A 148 -22.69 28.43 1.48
CA ALA A 148 -23.25 29.76 1.11
C ALA A 148 -22.67 30.88 1.97
N GLY A 149 -22.34 30.62 3.26
CA GLY A 149 -21.72 31.58 4.16
C GLY A 149 -20.33 32.07 3.73
N LEU A 150 -19.66 31.41 2.79
CA LEU A 150 -18.39 31.89 2.23
C LEU A 150 -18.53 33.20 1.47
N GLY A 151 -19.74 33.54 1.01
CA GLY A 151 -20.01 34.81 0.36
C GLY A 151 -19.73 36.04 1.25
N ASP A 152 -19.87 35.89 2.56
CA ASP A 152 -19.70 36.97 3.55
C ASP A 152 -18.28 37.02 4.15
N ILE A 153 -17.43 36.07 3.77
CA ILE A 153 -16.04 35.98 4.29
C ILE A 153 -15.08 36.73 3.36
N PRO A 154 -14.08 37.46 3.91
CA PRO A 154 -13.06 38.13 3.12
C PRO A 154 -12.35 37.17 2.15
N PRO A 155 -12.07 37.58 0.89
CA PRO A 155 -11.53 36.69 -0.13
C PRO A 155 -10.09 36.20 0.17
N GLU A 156 -9.36 36.91 0.99
CA GLU A 156 -7.99 36.58 1.42
C GLU A 156 -7.90 35.44 2.43
N TRP A 157 -9.04 34.99 2.99
CA TRP A 157 -9.06 33.90 3.94
C TRP A 157 -8.83 32.55 3.26
N ASN A 158 -8.09 31.70 3.93
CA ASN A 158 -7.91 30.31 3.49
C ASN A 158 -9.27 29.61 3.44
N PRO A 159 -9.66 29.00 2.29
CA PRO A 159 -10.97 28.36 2.14
C PRO A 159 -11.26 27.26 3.18
N VAL A 160 -10.26 26.51 3.58
CA VAL A 160 -10.40 25.39 4.53
C VAL A 160 -10.68 25.94 5.93
N ALA A 161 -9.92 26.95 6.38
CA ALA A 161 -10.14 27.61 7.65
C ALA A 161 -11.50 28.34 7.71
N ALA A 162 -11.90 28.98 6.59
CA ALA A 162 -13.22 29.61 6.46
C ALA A 162 -14.35 28.58 6.60
N LEU A 163 -14.24 27.42 5.93
CA LEU A 163 -15.21 26.32 6.02
C LEU A 163 -15.29 25.74 7.44
N LEU A 164 -14.13 25.56 8.12
CA LEU A 164 -14.10 25.10 9.50
C LEU A 164 -14.84 26.06 10.43
N ARG A 165 -14.62 27.38 10.26
CA ARG A 165 -15.32 28.39 11.03
C ARG A 165 -16.84 28.36 10.78
N LEU A 166 -17.27 28.25 9.52
CA LEU A 166 -18.69 28.16 9.18
C LEU A 166 -19.31 26.86 9.74
N ALA A 167 -18.59 25.74 9.70
CA ALA A 167 -19.04 24.48 10.27
C ALA A 167 -19.27 24.59 11.79
N THR A 168 -18.35 25.24 12.51
CA THR A 168 -18.47 25.47 13.95
C THR A 168 -19.57 26.46 14.28
N GLN A 169 -19.74 27.54 13.50
CA GLN A 169 -20.86 28.50 13.63
C GLN A 169 -22.21 27.84 13.37
N ALA A 170 -22.29 26.95 12.38
CA ALA A 170 -23.48 26.16 12.08
C ALA A 170 -23.73 25.04 13.13
N ARG A 171 -22.90 24.93 14.17
CA ARG A 171 -22.97 23.92 15.24
C ARG A 171 -23.01 22.50 14.71
N LEU A 172 -22.20 22.19 13.68
CA LEU A 172 -22.05 20.82 13.26
C LEU A 172 -21.48 19.97 14.41
N PRO A 173 -21.94 18.69 14.52
CA PRO A 173 -21.47 17.83 15.60
C PRO A 173 -19.95 17.61 15.53
N LEU A 174 -19.28 17.73 16.67
CA LEU A 174 -17.89 17.30 16.81
C LEU A 174 -17.87 15.77 16.99
N ARG A 175 -17.06 15.09 16.19
CA ARG A 175 -16.92 13.66 16.22
C ARG A 175 -15.50 13.27 16.57
N ALA A 176 -15.34 12.51 17.63
CA ALA A 176 -14.02 12.13 18.13
C ALA A 176 -13.34 11.12 17.18
N VAL A 177 -12.10 11.42 16.84
CA VAL A 177 -11.18 10.45 16.21
C VAL A 177 -10.47 9.70 17.33
N PRO A 178 -10.41 8.34 17.29
CA PRO A 178 -9.69 7.57 18.28
C PRO A 178 -8.23 8.01 18.40
N GLN A 179 -7.77 8.38 19.58
CA GLN A 179 -6.39 8.84 19.82
C GLN A 179 -5.36 7.79 19.40
N ALA A 180 -5.67 6.51 19.52
CA ALA A 180 -4.81 5.42 19.07
C ALA A 180 -4.41 5.51 17.59
N LEU A 181 -5.24 6.13 16.73
CA LEU A 181 -4.88 6.36 15.32
C LEU A 181 -3.79 7.43 15.18
N LEU A 182 -3.79 8.42 16.04
CA LEU A 182 -2.75 9.44 16.12
C LEU A 182 -1.45 8.82 16.66
N ASP A 183 -1.52 8.10 17.76
CA ASP A 183 -0.38 7.49 18.45
C ASP A 183 0.34 6.45 17.56
N THR A 184 -0.42 5.74 16.74
CA THR A 184 0.13 4.75 15.79
C THR A 184 0.54 5.33 14.44
N GLY A 185 0.43 6.66 14.26
CA GLY A 185 0.77 7.33 13.00
C GLY A 185 -0.17 7.02 11.83
N ARG A 186 -1.33 6.42 12.11
CA ARG A 186 -2.37 6.11 11.10
C ARG A 186 -3.24 7.34 10.75
N TRP A 187 -3.09 8.41 11.51
CA TRP A 187 -3.76 9.70 11.36
C TRP A 187 -2.78 10.80 11.69
N ARG A 188 -2.42 11.65 10.75
CA ARG A 188 -1.38 12.66 10.95
C ARG A 188 -1.53 13.89 10.05
N LEU A 189 -0.83 14.94 10.42
CA LEU A 189 -0.65 16.12 9.60
C LEU A 189 0.84 16.25 9.25
N VAL A 190 1.15 16.20 7.97
CA VAL A 190 2.51 16.28 7.42
C VAL A 190 2.73 17.72 6.97
N ARG A 191 3.76 18.38 7.49
CA ARG A 191 4.06 19.79 7.19
C ARG A 191 5.43 19.99 6.57
N THR A 192 6.34 19.08 6.85
CA THR A 192 7.75 19.18 6.44
C THR A 192 8.18 17.91 5.70
N GLU A 193 9.27 17.99 4.95
CA GLU A 193 9.90 16.80 4.33
C GLU A 193 10.31 15.76 5.39
N ALA A 194 10.78 16.22 6.57
CA ALA A 194 11.11 15.30 7.67
C ALA A 194 9.88 14.53 8.15
N ASP A 195 8.73 15.20 8.27
CA ASP A 195 7.45 14.54 8.59
C ASP A 195 7.03 13.58 7.49
N ALA A 196 7.24 13.94 6.21
CA ALA A 196 6.91 13.09 5.07
C ALA A 196 7.76 11.81 5.07
N HIS A 197 9.07 11.91 5.32
CA HIS A 197 9.94 10.74 5.45
C HIS A 197 9.56 9.84 6.63
N ALA A 198 9.21 10.42 7.77
CA ALA A 198 8.73 9.66 8.92
C ALA A 198 7.39 8.97 8.60
N ALA A 199 6.47 9.69 7.95
CA ALA A 199 5.19 9.16 7.51
C ALA A 199 5.36 8.01 6.49
N GLU A 200 6.27 8.12 5.54
CA GLU A 200 6.56 7.09 4.55
C GLU A 200 7.09 5.80 5.19
N ASN A 201 8.02 5.94 6.13
CA ASN A 201 8.56 4.79 6.87
C ASN A 201 7.47 4.05 7.65
N ASP A 202 6.60 4.79 8.35
CA ASP A 202 5.48 4.21 9.09
C ASP A 202 4.44 3.60 8.15
N TRP A 203 4.16 4.24 7.02
CA TRP A 203 3.27 3.73 5.98
C TRP A 203 3.75 2.38 5.44
N LEU A 204 5.03 2.31 5.07
CA LEU A 204 5.66 1.06 4.64
C LEU A 204 5.66 0.01 5.76
N ALA A 205 5.94 0.40 7.00
CA ALA A 205 5.93 -0.51 8.14
C ALA A 205 4.54 -1.12 8.38
N GLN A 206 3.47 -0.33 8.27
CA GLN A 206 2.09 -0.79 8.45
C GLN A 206 1.66 -1.77 7.35
N HIS A 207 2.01 -1.50 6.09
CA HIS A 207 1.71 -2.40 4.97
C HIS A 207 2.63 -3.63 4.91
N THR A 208 3.75 -3.60 5.61
CA THR A 208 4.71 -4.71 5.71
C THR A 208 4.75 -5.32 7.12
N ALA A 209 3.68 -5.16 7.91
CA ALA A 209 3.60 -5.67 9.27
C ALA A 209 3.84 -7.20 9.31
N ALA A 210 4.45 -7.66 10.40
CA ALA A 210 4.88 -9.05 10.57
C ALA A 210 3.74 -10.08 10.46
N ASP A 211 2.50 -9.68 10.72
CA ASP A 211 1.30 -10.55 10.65
C ASP A 211 1.03 -11.08 9.23
N HIS A 212 1.63 -10.47 8.21
CA HIS A 212 1.48 -10.86 6.81
C HIS A 212 2.65 -11.72 6.30
N VAL A 213 3.72 -11.87 7.08
CA VAL A 213 4.92 -12.64 6.68
C VAL A 213 4.72 -14.10 7.04
N ARG A 214 4.44 -14.91 6.03
CA ARG A 214 4.14 -16.34 6.19
C ARG A 214 5.30 -17.26 5.80
N SER A 215 6.28 -16.75 5.03
CA SER A 215 7.40 -17.55 4.52
C SER A 215 8.72 -16.78 4.55
N PRO A 216 9.87 -17.49 4.52
CA PRO A 216 11.19 -16.84 4.45
C PRO A 216 11.40 -15.97 3.21
N GLY A 217 10.87 -16.35 2.05
CA GLY A 217 10.93 -15.54 0.84
C GLY A 217 10.15 -14.24 0.98
N GLU A 218 8.98 -14.27 1.62
CA GLU A 218 8.23 -13.06 1.96
C GLU A 218 8.99 -12.19 2.96
N TRP A 219 9.62 -12.79 3.97
CA TRP A 219 10.43 -12.05 4.94
C TRP A 219 11.58 -11.30 4.28
N LEU A 220 12.32 -11.95 3.37
CA LEU A 220 13.38 -11.30 2.61
C LEU A 220 12.85 -10.19 1.72
N ALA A 221 11.69 -10.39 1.07
CA ALA A 221 11.04 -9.36 0.28
C ALA A 221 10.65 -8.15 1.13
N VAL A 222 10.09 -8.36 2.34
CA VAL A 222 9.80 -7.29 3.31
C VAL A 222 11.05 -6.51 3.68
N GLN A 223 12.15 -7.21 4.00
CA GLN A 223 13.41 -6.54 4.33
C GLN A 223 13.97 -5.73 3.15
N ALA A 224 13.88 -6.26 1.94
CA ALA A 224 14.27 -5.54 0.73
C ALA A 224 13.41 -4.29 0.51
N VAL A 225 12.08 -4.41 0.63
CA VAL A 225 11.16 -3.28 0.50
C VAL A 225 11.40 -2.21 1.56
N ARG A 226 11.61 -2.58 2.82
CA ARG A 226 11.91 -1.63 3.90
C ARG A 226 13.22 -0.87 3.69
N ARG A 227 14.26 -1.52 3.13
CA ARG A 227 15.58 -0.89 2.93
C ARG A 227 15.70 -0.09 1.64
N ILE A 228 15.12 -0.59 0.56
CA ILE A 228 15.31 -0.08 -0.79
C ILE A 228 14.03 0.63 -1.31
N GLY A 229 12.86 0.31 -0.70
CA GLY A 229 11.56 0.83 -1.11
C GLY A 229 11.50 2.36 -1.18
N PRO A 230 11.91 3.10 -0.13
CA PRO A 230 11.93 4.57 -0.19
C PRO A 230 12.72 5.11 -1.39
N ALA A 231 13.93 4.58 -1.61
CA ALA A 231 14.76 5.00 -2.76
C ALA A 231 14.12 4.69 -4.12
N LEU A 232 13.45 3.55 -4.23
CA LEU A 232 12.74 3.16 -5.47
C LEU A 232 11.49 4.02 -5.71
N LEU A 233 10.76 4.36 -4.66
CA LEU A 233 9.58 5.22 -4.73
C LEU A 233 9.96 6.65 -5.10
N HIS A 234 11.01 7.21 -4.50
CA HIS A 234 11.53 8.55 -4.84
C HIS A 234 12.08 8.63 -6.27
N ALA A 235 12.71 7.55 -6.77
CA ALA A 235 13.19 7.50 -8.16
C ALA A 235 12.03 7.39 -9.18
N ARG A 236 10.76 7.46 -8.74
CA ARG A 236 9.58 7.22 -9.58
C ARG A 236 9.69 5.93 -10.40
N THR A 237 10.41 4.94 -9.86
CA THR A 237 10.60 3.65 -10.50
C THR A 237 9.27 2.91 -10.48
N ARG A 238 8.64 2.82 -11.65
CA ARG A 238 7.34 2.16 -11.75
C ARG A 238 7.46 0.67 -11.37
N PRO A 239 6.49 0.07 -10.66
CA PRO A 239 6.53 -1.34 -10.24
C PRO A 239 6.77 -2.33 -11.39
N TRP A 240 6.47 -1.94 -12.64
CA TRP A 240 6.76 -2.77 -13.80
C TRP A 240 8.25 -2.98 -14.03
N ALA A 241 9.11 -1.99 -13.73
CA ALA A 241 10.56 -2.11 -13.92
C ALA A 241 11.16 -3.20 -13.01
N ILE A 242 10.65 -3.31 -11.77
CA ILE A 242 11.05 -4.36 -10.82
C ILE A 242 10.59 -5.74 -11.34
N ARG A 243 9.40 -5.81 -11.95
CA ARG A 243 8.92 -7.05 -12.59
C ARG A 243 9.79 -7.43 -13.79
N VAL A 244 10.22 -6.47 -14.60
CA VAL A 244 11.17 -6.73 -15.69
C VAL A 244 12.49 -7.28 -15.16
N ALA A 245 13.02 -6.72 -14.05
CA ALA A 245 14.23 -7.27 -13.41
C ALA A 245 14.03 -8.74 -12.98
N ALA A 246 12.86 -9.09 -12.42
CA ALA A 246 12.54 -10.47 -12.07
C ALA A 246 12.52 -11.39 -13.32
N VAL A 247 11.95 -10.93 -14.45
CA VAL A 247 11.97 -11.66 -15.72
C VAL A 247 13.38 -11.86 -16.25
N LEU A 248 14.21 -10.83 -16.20
CA LEU A 248 15.62 -10.93 -16.60
C LEU A 248 16.37 -11.96 -15.77
N LEU A 249 16.11 -12.03 -14.45
CA LEU A 249 16.69 -13.06 -13.58
C LEU A 249 16.26 -14.47 -14.00
N VAL A 250 15.01 -14.64 -14.43
CA VAL A 250 14.52 -15.93 -14.96
C VAL A 250 15.28 -16.31 -16.25
N PHE A 251 15.45 -15.39 -17.18
CA PHE A 251 16.21 -15.68 -18.41
C PHE A 251 17.69 -15.97 -18.12
N LEU A 252 18.31 -15.25 -17.20
CA LEU A 252 19.68 -15.54 -16.76
C LEU A 252 19.78 -16.92 -16.09
N ALA A 253 18.78 -17.30 -15.31
CA ALA A 253 18.72 -18.63 -14.70
C ALA A 253 18.63 -19.74 -15.78
N LEU A 254 17.78 -19.58 -16.77
CA LEU A 254 17.67 -20.51 -17.90
C LEU A 254 18.99 -20.58 -18.70
N GLY A 255 19.66 -19.45 -18.95
CA GLY A 255 20.98 -19.41 -19.57
C GLY A 255 22.04 -20.14 -18.74
N ALA A 256 22.07 -19.93 -17.42
CA ALA A 256 22.98 -20.64 -16.52
C ALA A 256 22.69 -22.16 -16.51
N ALA A 257 21.42 -22.57 -16.51
CA ALA A 257 21.02 -23.97 -16.60
C ALA A 257 21.49 -24.60 -17.92
N TRP A 258 21.31 -23.88 -19.04
CA TRP A 258 21.78 -24.33 -20.35
C TRP A 258 23.30 -24.55 -20.39
N TRP A 259 24.07 -23.65 -19.76
CA TRP A 259 25.54 -23.78 -19.69
C TRP A 259 26.02 -24.81 -18.67
N GLY A 260 25.14 -25.47 -17.95
CA GLY A 260 25.49 -26.51 -16.98
C GLY A 260 25.64 -26.04 -15.53
N TRP A 261 25.37 -24.75 -15.24
CA TRP A 261 25.52 -24.17 -13.90
C TRP A 261 24.21 -24.24 -13.11
N ALA A 262 23.77 -25.46 -12.78
CA ALA A 262 22.50 -25.70 -12.10
C ALA A 262 22.39 -24.94 -10.77
N GLY A 263 23.46 -24.91 -9.97
CA GLY A 263 23.48 -24.19 -8.70
C GLY A 263 23.22 -22.69 -8.86
N LEU A 264 23.87 -22.05 -9.85
CA LEU A 264 23.64 -20.65 -10.17
C LEU A 264 22.22 -20.43 -10.68
N ALA A 265 21.69 -21.35 -11.49
CA ALA A 265 20.33 -21.26 -12.00
C ALA A 265 19.30 -21.26 -10.85
N PHE A 266 19.40 -22.17 -9.88
CA PHE A 266 18.50 -22.19 -8.73
C PHE A 266 18.66 -20.96 -7.83
N ALA A 267 19.89 -20.45 -7.63
CA ALA A 267 20.11 -19.22 -6.89
C ALA A 267 19.42 -18.01 -7.55
N LEU A 268 19.54 -17.88 -8.87
CA LEU A 268 18.88 -16.83 -9.65
C LEU A 268 17.35 -16.96 -9.64
N LEU A 269 16.79 -18.18 -9.70
CA LEU A 269 15.35 -18.41 -9.58
C LEU A 269 14.84 -18.02 -8.18
N GLY A 270 15.56 -18.38 -7.13
CA GLY A 270 15.23 -17.98 -5.76
C GLY A 270 15.25 -16.46 -5.57
N LEU A 271 16.29 -15.78 -6.11
CA LEU A 271 16.38 -14.32 -6.10
C LEU A 271 15.25 -13.70 -6.91
N GLY A 272 14.94 -14.22 -8.09
CA GLY A 272 13.83 -13.79 -8.94
C GLY A 272 12.50 -13.88 -8.21
N TRP A 273 12.29 -14.91 -7.39
CA TRP A 273 11.10 -15.04 -6.55
C TRP A 273 11.02 -13.92 -5.49
N VAL A 274 12.11 -13.63 -4.78
CA VAL A 274 12.16 -12.56 -3.77
C VAL A 274 11.88 -11.20 -4.42
N VAL A 275 12.50 -10.91 -5.58
CA VAL A 275 12.27 -9.66 -6.33
C VAL A 275 10.82 -9.56 -6.79
N LEU A 276 10.21 -10.66 -7.24
CA LEU A 276 8.81 -10.70 -7.63
C LEU A 276 7.87 -10.43 -6.44
N GLN A 277 8.17 -11.00 -5.27
CA GLN A 277 7.40 -10.74 -4.05
C GLN A 277 7.54 -9.28 -3.60
N ALA A 278 8.74 -8.72 -3.65
CA ALA A 278 8.98 -7.30 -3.37
C ALA A 278 8.19 -6.39 -4.34
N ALA A 279 8.18 -6.71 -5.64
CA ALA A 279 7.40 -5.97 -6.63
C ALA A 279 5.89 -6.04 -6.37
N ARG A 280 5.39 -7.22 -5.95
CA ARG A 280 3.96 -7.38 -5.57
C ARG A 280 3.61 -6.57 -4.32
N MET A 281 4.51 -6.54 -3.34
CA MET A 281 4.34 -5.80 -2.09
C MET A 281 4.30 -4.30 -2.35
N LEU A 282 5.26 -3.76 -3.11
CA LEU A 282 5.27 -2.36 -3.54
C LEU A 282 4.02 -1.99 -4.34
N ALA A 283 3.58 -2.85 -5.26
CA ALA A 283 2.35 -2.61 -6.02
C ALA A 283 1.09 -2.60 -5.14
N ARG A 284 1.04 -3.41 -4.08
CA ARG A 284 -0.06 -3.36 -3.08
C ARG A 284 -0.02 -2.05 -2.29
N VAL A 285 1.16 -1.67 -1.77
CA VAL A 285 1.33 -0.40 -1.04
C VAL A 285 0.86 0.78 -1.90
N GLU A 286 1.22 0.81 -3.18
CA GLU A 286 0.78 1.84 -4.12
C GLU A 286 -0.74 1.80 -4.35
N GLN A 287 -1.33 0.64 -4.53
CA GLN A 287 -2.78 0.49 -4.76
C GLN A 287 -3.62 0.81 -3.52
N ASP A 288 -3.21 0.32 -2.35
CA ASP A 288 -3.90 0.58 -1.10
C ASP A 288 -3.83 2.07 -0.75
N SER A 289 -2.70 2.72 -1.04
CA SER A 289 -2.53 4.16 -0.83
C SER A 289 -3.45 5.01 -1.71
N LEU A 290 -3.76 4.55 -2.91
CA LEU A 290 -4.60 5.28 -3.88
C LEU A 290 -6.05 4.81 -3.90
N ILE A 291 -6.40 3.80 -3.10
CA ILE A 291 -7.71 3.14 -3.07
C ILE A 291 -8.14 2.74 -4.50
N GLU A 292 -7.19 2.24 -5.28
CA GLU A 292 -7.47 1.80 -6.65
C GLU A 292 -8.14 0.41 -6.66
N PRO A 293 -9.19 0.20 -7.48
CA PRO A 293 -9.80 -1.12 -7.60
C PRO A 293 -8.78 -2.12 -8.12
N SER A 294 -8.73 -3.29 -7.49
CA SER A 294 -7.75 -4.39 -7.67
C SER A 294 -7.60 -4.93 -9.11
N GLY A 295 -8.28 -4.33 -10.08
CA GLY A 295 -8.27 -4.78 -11.49
C GLY A 295 -6.91 -4.70 -12.19
N ARG A 296 -6.02 -3.80 -11.77
CA ARG A 296 -4.69 -3.63 -12.38
C ARG A 296 -3.66 -4.70 -11.95
N LEU A 297 -3.90 -5.44 -10.86
CA LEU A 297 -3.04 -6.56 -10.45
C LEU A 297 -3.10 -7.75 -11.41
N ARG A 298 -4.13 -7.86 -12.25
CA ARG A 298 -4.26 -8.96 -13.22
C ARG A 298 -3.08 -9.08 -14.19
N GLY A 299 -2.40 -7.99 -14.54
CA GLY A 299 -1.21 -8.00 -15.39
C GLY A 299 0.03 -8.67 -14.79
N GLY A 300 0.04 -9.04 -13.49
CA GLY A 300 1.16 -9.70 -12.82
C GLY A 300 0.98 -11.18 -12.52
N ALA A 301 -0.20 -11.75 -12.81
CA ALA A 301 -0.52 -13.14 -12.46
C ALA A 301 0.34 -14.18 -13.21
N TRP A 302 0.81 -13.87 -14.40
CA TRP A 302 1.60 -14.77 -15.24
C TRP A 302 3.08 -14.89 -14.84
N PHE A 303 3.61 -14.01 -14.00
CA PHE A 303 5.02 -14.04 -13.57
C PHE A 303 5.35 -15.25 -12.68
N ALA A 304 4.44 -15.70 -11.83
CA ALA A 304 4.65 -16.88 -11.01
C ALA A 304 4.69 -18.17 -11.86
N PRO A 305 3.73 -18.39 -12.76
CA PRO A 305 3.82 -19.49 -13.74
C PRO A 305 5.09 -19.48 -14.59
N LEU A 306 5.57 -18.31 -14.99
CA LEU A 306 6.82 -18.18 -15.75
C LEU A 306 8.02 -18.68 -14.94
N LEU A 307 8.11 -18.30 -13.67
CA LEU A 307 9.18 -18.71 -12.77
C LEU A 307 9.09 -20.20 -12.45
N ASP A 308 7.89 -20.72 -12.23
CA ASP A 308 7.63 -22.15 -12.02
C ASP A 308 7.98 -22.96 -13.29
N GLY A 309 7.67 -22.45 -14.49
CA GLY A 309 8.07 -23.06 -15.76
C GLY A 309 9.60 -23.08 -15.96
N ALA A 310 10.28 -22.01 -15.57
CA ALA A 310 11.75 -21.97 -15.60
C ALA A 310 12.39 -22.96 -14.62
N LEU A 311 11.79 -23.13 -13.42
CA LEU A 311 12.22 -24.16 -12.46
C LEU A 311 12.10 -25.57 -13.08
N VAL A 312 10.96 -25.87 -13.69
CA VAL A 312 10.73 -27.15 -14.39
C VAL A 312 11.76 -27.36 -15.50
N ALA A 313 11.97 -26.35 -16.35
CA ALA A 313 12.93 -26.42 -17.45
C ALA A 313 14.37 -26.63 -16.94
N THR A 314 14.77 -25.92 -15.88
CA THR A 314 16.09 -26.08 -15.26
C THR A 314 16.29 -27.50 -14.74
N CYS A 315 15.29 -28.07 -14.05
CA CYS A 315 15.35 -29.45 -13.56
C CYS A 315 15.41 -30.46 -14.72
N ALA A 316 14.58 -30.29 -15.76
CA ALA A 316 14.50 -31.20 -16.87
C ALA A 316 15.78 -31.20 -17.73
N TRP A 317 16.36 -30.04 -18.00
CA TRP A 317 17.62 -29.93 -18.77
C TRP A 317 18.84 -30.48 -18.03
N ARG A 318 18.79 -30.51 -16.69
CA ARG A 318 19.88 -31.02 -15.85
C ARG A 318 19.62 -32.40 -15.27
N ALA A 319 18.62 -33.13 -15.80
CA ALA A 319 18.34 -34.51 -15.45
C ALA A 319 19.26 -35.46 -16.23
N ASP A 320 20.55 -35.49 -15.86
CA ASP A 320 21.61 -36.20 -16.58
C ASP A 320 21.43 -37.77 -16.59
N GLY A 321 20.52 -38.31 -15.78
CA GLY A 321 20.21 -39.74 -15.69
C GLY A 321 18.90 -40.16 -16.33
N ALA A 322 18.18 -39.23 -16.96
CA ALA A 322 16.86 -39.52 -17.52
C ALA A 322 16.96 -40.32 -18.81
N ALA A 323 16.39 -41.53 -18.82
CA ALA A 323 16.40 -42.42 -19.99
C ALA A 323 15.56 -41.89 -21.17
N THR A 324 14.57 -41.04 -20.90
CA THR A 324 13.68 -40.42 -21.88
C THR A 324 13.32 -39.00 -21.49
N ALA A 325 12.89 -38.18 -22.46
CA ALA A 325 12.39 -36.83 -22.18
C ALA A 325 11.23 -36.83 -21.16
N GLN A 326 10.35 -37.84 -21.19
CA GLN A 326 9.23 -37.98 -20.27
C GLN A 326 9.70 -38.14 -18.82
N THR A 327 10.74 -38.92 -18.58
CA THR A 327 11.30 -39.11 -17.23
C THR A 327 11.99 -37.88 -16.71
N ALA A 328 12.51 -37.00 -17.56
CA ALA A 328 13.14 -35.74 -17.19
C ALA A 328 12.10 -34.66 -16.79
N TRP A 329 11.00 -34.52 -17.53
CA TRP A 329 10.03 -33.46 -17.33
C TRP A 329 8.95 -33.79 -16.30
N PHE A 330 8.57 -35.04 -16.12
CA PHE A 330 7.45 -35.46 -15.28
C PHE A 330 7.65 -35.13 -13.79
N PRO A 331 8.77 -35.47 -13.11
CA PRO A 331 8.95 -35.20 -11.69
C PRO A 331 8.91 -33.69 -11.33
N PRO A 332 9.59 -32.76 -12.05
CA PRO A 332 9.53 -31.35 -11.74
C PRO A 332 8.16 -30.72 -12.05
N LEU A 333 7.42 -31.21 -13.04
CA LEU A 333 6.03 -30.81 -13.26
C LEU A 333 5.14 -31.19 -12.08
N VAL A 334 5.26 -32.44 -11.59
CA VAL A 334 4.52 -32.88 -10.40
C VAL A 334 4.88 -32.03 -9.18
N LEU A 335 6.16 -31.68 -9.00
CA LEU A 335 6.61 -30.81 -7.91
C LEU A 335 5.86 -29.46 -7.94
N VAL A 336 5.83 -28.80 -9.09
CA VAL A 336 5.15 -27.50 -9.25
C VAL A 336 3.65 -27.65 -9.04
N LEU A 337 3.01 -28.69 -9.56
CA LEU A 337 1.58 -28.93 -9.35
C LEU A 337 1.23 -29.12 -7.87
N ILE A 338 2.07 -29.83 -7.11
CA ILE A 338 1.92 -29.98 -5.66
C ILE A 338 2.01 -28.61 -4.96
N ILE A 339 3.00 -27.79 -5.32
CA ILE A 339 3.18 -26.45 -4.76
C ILE A 339 1.94 -25.57 -5.02
N TRP A 340 1.27 -25.72 -6.15
CA TRP A 340 0.04 -25.00 -6.46
C TRP A 340 -1.19 -25.56 -5.74
N LEU A 341 -1.21 -26.88 -5.52
CA LEU A 341 -2.33 -27.57 -4.88
C LEU A 341 -2.35 -27.33 -3.35
N PHE A 342 -1.19 -27.28 -2.70
CA PHE A 342 -1.07 -27.20 -1.24
C PHE A 342 -1.82 -26.04 -0.60
N PRO A 343 -1.76 -24.79 -1.07
CA PRO A 343 -2.52 -23.67 -0.49
C PRO A 343 -4.04 -23.87 -0.55
N VAL A 344 -4.51 -24.72 -1.48
CA VAL A 344 -5.94 -25.02 -1.63
C VAL A 344 -6.37 -26.14 -0.69
N VAL A 345 -5.55 -27.20 -0.56
CA VAL A 345 -5.88 -28.41 0.20
C VAL A 345 -5.48 -28.28 1.67
N LEU A 346 -4.33 -27.66 1.97
CA LEU A 346 -3.76 -27.56 3.31
C LEU A 346 -3.88 -26.14 3.88
N ARG A 347 -5.06 -25.52 3.79
CA ARG A 347 -5.29 -24.13 4.23
C ARG A 347 -4.92 -23.87 5.68
N ASP A 348 -5.21 -24.82 6.56
CA ASP A 348 -5.07 -24.67 8.02
C ASP A 348 -3.71 -25.16 8.54
N PHE A 349 -2.84 -25.66 7.67
CA PHE A 349 -1.54 -26.14 8.07
C PHE A 349 -0.52 -25.02 8.13
N ARG A 350 0.01 -24.74 9.31
CA ARG A 350 0.92 -23.62 9.59
C ARG A 350 2.18 -23.57 8.70
N TRP A 351 2.64 -24.70 8.21
CA TRP A 351 3.85 -24.81 7.39
C TRP A 351 3.59 -24.74 5.89
N THR A 352 2.33 -24.63 5.47
CA THR A 352 1.97 -24.59 4.03
C THR A 352 2.72 -23.47 3.30
N ALA A 353 2.81 -22.29 3.89
CA ALA A 353 3.51 -21.15 3.30
C ALA A 353 5.01 -21.42 3.11
N TRP A 354 5.64 -22.15 4.02
CA TRP A 354 7.04 -22.54 3.92
C TRP A 354 7.27 -23.61 2.85
N LEU A 355 6.42 -24.64 2.82
CA LEU A 355 6.51 -25.73 1.84
C LEU A 355 6.25 -25.25 0.40
N CYS A 356 5.45 -24.18 0.24
CA CYS A 356 5.13 -23.59 -1.06
C CYS A 356 6.05 -22.41 -1.43
N ASP A 357 7.02 -22.06 -0.60
CA ASP A 357 7.94 -20.96 -0.88
C ASP A 357 8.98 -21.37 -1.94
N ARG A 358 8.90 -20.75 -3.11
CA ARG A 358 9.78 -21.05 -4.25
C ARG A 358 11.24 -20.75 -3.94
N LEU A 359 11.53 -19.82 -3.03
CA LEU A 359 12.90 -19.60 -2.55
C LEU A 359 13.44 -20.84 -1.83
N LEU A 360 12.66 -21.41 -0.91
CA LEU A 360 13.06 -22.61 -0.18
C LEU A 360 13.17 -23.83 -1.09
N VAL A 361 12.23 -23.96 -2.06
CA VAL A 361 12.29 -25.03 -3.07
C VAL A 361 13.56 -24.90 -3.91
N ALA A 362 13.89 -23.69 -4.39
CA ALA A 362 15.11 -23.46 -5.16
C ALA A 362 16.39 -23.74 -4.34
N LEU A 363 16.44 -23.29 -3.09
CA LEU A 363 17.54 -23.56 -2.17
C LEU A 363 17.66 -25.06 -1.86
N ALA A 364 16.55 -25.74 -1.63
CA ALA A 364 16.56 -27.19 -1.37
C ALA A 364 17.10 -27.96 -2.59
N LEU A 365 16.65 -27.60 -3.80
CA LEU A 365 17.16 -28.20 -5.04
C LEU A 365 18.64 -27.89 -5.28
N LEU A 366 19.08 -26.66 -4.94
CA LEU A 366 20.50 -26.29 -4.99
C LEU A 366 21.31 -27.18 -4.05
N VAL A 367 20.91 -27.29 -2.78
CA VAL A 367 21.63 -28.08 -1.78
C VAL A 367 21.62 -29.57 -2.12
N VAL A 368 20.45 -30.11 -2.44
CA VAL A 368 20.31 -31.54 -2.79
C VAL A 368 21.13 -31.86 -4.03
N GLY A 369 21.15 -30.98 -5.04
CA GLY A 369 21.92 -31.16 -6.27
C GLY A 369 23.45 -31.18 -6.08
N LEU A 370 23.96 -30.78 -4.91
CA LEU A 370 25.38 -30.91 -4.54
C LEU A 370 25.76 -32.33 -4.10
N PHE A 371 24.79 -33.09 -3.56
CA PHE A 371 25.04 -34.40 -2.93
C PHE A 371 24.45 -35.56 -3.71
N VAL A 372 23.38 -35.31 -4.47
CA VAL A 372 22.59 -36.34 -5.15
C VAL A 372 22.27 -35.87 -6.59
N PRO A 373 22.20 -36.81 -7.59
CA PRO A 373 21.72 -36.46 -8.92
C PRO A 373 20.39 -35.70 -8.83
N LEU A 374 20.26 -34.62 -9.57
CA LEU A 374 19.12 -33.67 -9.47
C LEU A 374 17.77 -34.38 -9.69
N GLU A 375 17.72 -35.34 -10.61
CA GLU A 375 16.52 -36.15 -10.87
C GLU A 375 16.04 -36.89 -9.62
N THR A 376 16.98 -37.54 -8.90
CA THR A 376 16.68 -38.23 -7.63
C THR A 376 16.26 -37.24 -6.56
N GLY A 377 16.91 -36.09 -6.48
CA GLY A 377 16.57 -35.02 -5.56
C GLY A 377 15.16 -34.49 -5.73
N VAL A 378 14.73 -34.24 -6.98
CA VAL A 378 13.36 -33.79 -7.29
C VAL A 378 12.34 -34.87 -6.89
N ARG A 379 12.61 -36.15 -7.19
CA ARG A 379 11.72 -37.25 -6.79
C ARG A 379 11.58 -37.39 -5.28
N LEU A 380 12.70 -37.30 -4.55
CA LEU A 380 12.67 -37.30 -3.08
C LEU A 380 11.88 -36.13 -2.51
N MET A 381 12.00 -34.93 -3.10
CA MET A 381 11.23 -33.75 -2.68
C MET A 381 9.75 -33.93 -2.94
N VAL A 382 9.35 -34.47 -4.10
CA VAL A 382 7.94 -34.80 -4.41
C VAL A 382 7.39 -35.79 -3.38
N LEU A 383 8.12 -36.86 -3.07
CA LEU A 383 7.72 -37.86 -2.08
C LEU A 383 7.60 -37.25 -0.67
N ALA A 384 8.55 -36.40 -0.26
CA ALA A 384 8.50 -35.73 1.02
C ALA A 384 7.28 -34.80 1.15
N LEU A 385 6.95 -34.02 0.12
CA LEU A 385 5.77 -33.19 0.08
C LEU A 385 4.48 -34.02 0.14
N LEU A 386 4.38 -35.10 -0.63
CA LEU A 386 3.22 -36.02 -0.59
C LEU A 386 3.07 -36.68 0.77
N ALA A 387 4.19 -37.11 1.39
CA ALA A 387 4.16 -37.69 2.74
C ALA A 387 3.69 -36.67 3.79
N THR A 388 4.10 -35.41 3.69
CA THR A 388 3.61 -34.34 4.59
C THR A 388 2.11 -34.09 4.40
N ALA A 389 1.62 -34.10 3.15
CA ALA A 389 0.19 -33.95 2.86
C ALA A 389 -0.63 -35.11 3.43
N LEU A 390 -0.17 -36.35 3.25
CA LEU A 390 -0.81 -37.56 3.80
C LEU A 390 -0.80 -37.54 5.33
N GLY A 391 0.33 -37.20 5.94
CA GLY A 391 0.45 -37.10 7.39
C GLY A 391 -0.52 -36.07 7.99
N GLN A 392 -0.70 -34.93 7.29
CA GLN A 392 -1.69 -33.93 7.68
C GLN A 392 -3.12 -34.43 7.51
N ALA A 393 -3.43 -35.09 6.39
CA ALA A 393 -4.76 -35.64 6.14
C ALA A 393 -5.16 -36.71 7.16
N HIS A 394 -4.21 -37.49 7.68
CA HIS A 394 -4.42 -38.49 8.72
C HIS A 394 -4.31 -37.92 10.17
N GLY A 395 -4.17 -36.61 10.33
CA GLY A 395 -4.11 -35.97 11.65
C GLY A 395 -2.84 -36.27 12.46
N LEU A 396 -1.77 -36.79 11.80
CA LEU A 396 -0.48 -37.07 12.45
C LEU A 396 0.23 -35.80 12.93
N PHE A 397 -0.11 -34.64 12.38
CA PHE A 397 0.37 -33.34 12.80
C PHE A 397 -0.75 -32.58 13.50
N PRO A 398 -0.70 -32.34 14.81
CA PRO A 398 -1.78 -31.69 15.53
C PRO A 398 -1.95 -30.24 15.06
N ASN A 399 -3.13 -29.93 14.53
CA ASN A 399 -3.61 -28.55 14.36
C ASN A 399 -3.90 -27.98 15.75
N ARG A 400 -2.90 -27.41 16.41
CA ARG A 400 -3.13 -26.59 17.60
C ARG A 400 -3.62 -25.22 17.16
N LEU A 401 -4.89 -25.13 16.81
CA LEU A 401 -5.67 -23.93 17.09
C LEU A 401 -5.99 -24.00 18.58
N LEU A 402 -5.18 -23.33 19.39
CA LEU A 402 -5.60 -22.98 20.74
C LEU A 402 -6.72 -21.96 20.58
N THR A 403 -7.94 -22.43 20.52
CA THR A 403 -9.11 -21.68 20.96
C THR A 403 -8.89 -21.42 22.44
N ASN A 404 -8.30 -20.30 22.80
CA ASN A 404 -8.48 -19.76 24.13
C ASN A 404 -9.91 -19.19 24.15
N GLY A 405 -10.86 -20.06 24.50
CA GLY A 405 -12.12 -19.66 25.09
C GLY A 405 -11.87 -19.19 26.52
N THR A 406 -12.50 -18.18 26.84
CA THR A 406 -13.01 -17.49 28.01
C THR A 406 -12.55 -16.06 28.09
#